data_523ff8acf8cadad0affb6f367a288eac
#
_entry.id   523ff8acf8cadad0affb6f367a288eac
#
_cell.length_a   1.000
_cell.length_b   1.000
_cell.length_c   1.000
_cell.angle_alpha   90.00
_cell.angle_beta   90.00
_cell.angle_gamma   90.00
#
_symmetry.space_group_name_H-M   'P 1'
#
loop_
_entity.id
_entity.type
_entity.pdbx_description
1 polymer ?
#
loop_
_entity_poly.entity_id
_entity_poly.type
_entity_poly.pdbx_seq_one_letter_code
_entity_poly.pdbx_strand_id
1 'polypeptide(L)'
;MIRPGDRACLEGDNQKRADFLAACLVKADPKVLHDLHVVQSGIVLPEHIDLFEKGIAKKLDFSYSGPEGAAVARALNSGKIELSAIHTYIELFACYFVDLTPRVAFIKIYNR
;
A
#
# COMPACT_ATOMS: atom_id res chain seq x y z
N MET A 1 7.70 15.20 -4.33
CA MET A 1 8.67 14.11 -4.17
C MET A 1 8.32 13.28 -2.94
N ILE A 2 8.39 11.95 -3.06
CA ILE A 2 8.13 11.04 -1.96
C ILE A 2 9.35 10.99 -1.05
N ARG A 3 9.11 11.00 0.27
CA ARG A 3 10.17 10.95 1.28
C ARG A 3 9.99 9.71 2.16
N PRO A 4 11.08 9.20 2.78
CA PRO A 4 10.94 8.14 3.78
C PRO A 4 9.95 8.52 4.88
N GLY A 5 9.12 7.57 5.29
CA GLY A 5 8.12 7.78 6.31
C GLY A 5 6.83 8.44 5.84
N ASP A 6 6.74 8.86 4.59
CA ASP A 6 5.52 9.47 4.04
C ASP A 6 4.36 8.48 4.06
N ARG A 7 3.17 9.02 4.22
CA ARG A 7 1.94 8.26 4.01
C ARG A 7 1.56 8.34 2.53
N ALA A 8 1.45 7.18 1.89
CA ALA A 8 1.15 7.07 0.48
C ALA A 8 -0.12 6.24 0.27
N CYS A 9 -1.03 6.75 -0.54
CA CYS A 9 -2.19 6.01 -0.97
C CYS A 9 -1.89 5.32 -2.30
N LEU A 10 -2.12 4.01 -2.36
CA LEU A 10 -2.07 3.24 -3.60
C LEU A 10 -3.47 2.81 -3.98
N GLU A 11 -3.86 3.09 -5.20
CA GLU A 11 -5.12 2.60 -5.73
C GLU A 11 -5.00 1.09 -5.95
N GLY A 12 -5.78 0.32 -5.21
CA GLY A 12 -5.61 -1.12 -5.19
C GLY A 12 -6.91 -1.89 -4.99
N ASP A 13 -7.86 -1.74 -5.91
CA ASP A 13 -9.00 -2.65 -5.96
C ASP A 13 -8.91 -3.58 -7.17
N ASN A 14 -9.90 -4.44 -7.35
CA ASN A 14 -9.89 -5.42 -8.44
C ASN A 14 -10.00 -4.81 -9.84
N GLN A 15 -10.58 -3.63 -9.95
CA GLN A 15 -10.79 -2.96 -11.23
C GLN A 15 -9.76 -1.86 -11.48
N LYS A 16 -9.33 -1.19 -10.43
CA LYS A 16 -8.38 -0.10 -10.52
C LYS A 16 -7.17 -0.42 -9.64
N ARG A 17 -6.15 -0.95 -10.27
CA ARG A 17 -4.89 -1.24 -9.61
C ARG A 17 -3.82 -0.37 -10.22
N ALA A 18 -3.12 0.39 -9.42
CA ALA A 18 -1.99 1.17 -9.89
C ALA A 18 -0.79 0.24 -10.14
N ASP A 19 -0.98 -0.76 -11.00
CA ASP A 19 -0.05 -1.85 -11.25
C ASP A 19 1.31 -1.35 -11.77
N PHE A 20 1.30 -0.48 -12.77
CA PHE A 20 2.53 0.09 -13.30
C PHE A 20 3.27 0.92 -12.24
N LEU A 21 2.54 1.74 -11.50
CA LEU A 21 3.14 2.59 -10.47
C LEU A 21 3.67 1.76 -9.30
N ALA A 22 2.95 0.71 -8.92
CA ALA A 22 3.40 -0.22 -7.89
C ALA A 22 4.68 -0.95 -8.34
N ALA A 23 4.74 -1.41 -9.59
CA ALA A 23 5.93 -2.05 -10.13
C ALA A 23 7.13 -1.09 -10.19
N CYS A 24 6.90 0.17 -10.52
CA CYS A 24 7.96 1.19 -10.50
C CYS A 24 8.44 1.46 -9.07
N LEU A 25 7.52 1.52 -8.13
CA LEU A 25 7.85 1.78 -6.73
C LEU A 25 8.68 0.64 -6.12
N VAL A 26 8.40 -0.60 -6.48
CA VAL A 26 9.17 -1.77 -6.05
C VAL A 26 10.62 -1.69 -6.52
N LYS A 27 10.88 -1.03 -7.63
CA LYS A 27 12.24 -0.86 -8.18
C LYS A 27 13.02 0.26 -7.51
N ALA A 28 12.42 1.02 -6.60
CA ALA A 28 13.13 2.09 -5.90
C ALA A 28 14.22 1.51 -4.99
N ASP A 29 15.25 2.33 -4.73
CA ASP A 29 16.32 1.95 -3.82
C ASP A 29 15.83 2.05 -2.37
N PRO A 30 15.80 0.96 -1.61
CA PRO A 30 15.35 1.01 -0.21
C PRO A 30 16.24 1.85 0.69
N LYS A 31 17.44 2.18 0.29
CA LYS A 31 18.31 3.12 1.02
C LYS A 31 17.86 4.57 0.88
N VAL A 32 17.18 4.89 -0.21
CA VAL A 32 16.71 6.23 -0.51
C VAL A 32 15.24 6.39 -0.13
N LEU A 33 14.42 5.37 -0.37
CA LEU A 33 12.99 5.38 -0.09
C LEU A 33 12.65 4.16 0.76
N HIS A 34 12.20 4.41 1.99
CA HIS A 34 11.91 3.34 2.96
C HIS A 34 10.87 3.81 3.97
N ASP A 35 10.35 2.86 4.73
CA ASP A 35 9.43 3.09 5.85
C ASP A 35 8.15 3.84 5.47
N LEU A 36 7.66 3.67 4.24
CA LEU A 36 6.40 4.27 3.83
C LEU A 36 5.24 3.66 4.62
N HIS A 37 4.27 4.50 4.93
CA HIS A 37 2.97 4.07 5.47
C HIS A 37 1.99 3.98 4.30
N VAL A 38 1.67 2.76 3.88
CA VAL A 38 0.78 2.54 2.74
C VAL A 38 -0.66 2.48 3.22
N VAL A 39 -1.52 3.24 2.56
CA VAL A 39 -2.97 3.21 2.76
C VAL A 39 -3.60 2.76 1.46
N GLN A 40 -4.35 1.66 1.50
CA GLN A 40 -4.77 0.98 0.29
C GLN A 40 -6.06 0.19 0.56
N SER A 41 -6.99 0.20 -0.39
CA SER A 41 -8.25 -0.53 -0.20
C SER A 41 -8.05 -2.04 -0.26
N GLY A 42 -7.17 -2.52 -1.11
CA GLY A 42 -6.92 -3.96 -1.23
C GLY A 42 -5.48 -4.29 -1.56
N ILE A 43 -4.99 -5.39 -1.01
CA ILE A 43 -3.70 -5.97 -1.35
C ILE A 43 -3.97 -7.06 -2.38
N VAL A 44 -3.91 -6.70 -3.65
CA VAL A 44 -4.35 -7.57 -4.75
C VAL A 44 -3.27 -7.90 -5.77
N LEU A 45 -2.07 -7.35 -5.62
CA LEU A 45 -0.94 -7.60 -6.51
C LEU A 45 0.27 -8.09 -5.71
N PRO A 46 1.11 -8.98 -6.32
CA PRO A 46 2.38 -9.35 -5.70
C PRO A 46 3.27 -8.16 -5.37
N GLU A 47 3.27 -7.13 -6.21
CA GLU A 47 4.06 -5.91 -6.01
C GLU A 47 3.67 -5.18 -4.72
N HIS A 48 2.41 -5.28 -4.30
CA HIS A 48 1.95 -4.69 -3.05
C HIS A 48 2.66 -5.32 -1.84
N ILE A 49 2.93 -6.63 -1.91
CA ILE A 49 3.67 -7.34 -0.86
C ILE A 49 5.17 -7.06 -0.98
N ASP A 50 5.69 -7.00 -2.20
CA ASP A 50 7.11 -6.79 -2.45
C ASP A 50 7.61 -5.46 -1.87
N LEU A 51 6.75 -4.43 -1.82
CA LEU A 51 7.07 -3.17 -1.18
C LEU A 51 7.49 -3.35 0.28
N PHE A 52 6.81 -4.24 1.00
CA PHE A 52 7.11 -4.53 2.40
C PHE A 52 8.30 -5.47 2.53
N GLU A 53 8.43 -6.45 1.65
CA GLU A 53 9.55 -7.37 1.65
C GLU A 53 10.89 -6.67 1.41
N LYS A 54 10.89 -5.63 0.59
CA LYS A 54 12.09 -4.83 0.30
C LYS A 54 12.37 -3.74 1.32
N GLY A 55 11.44 -3.47 2.23
CA GLY A 55 11.57 -2.40 3.21
C GLY A 55 11.23 -1.01 2.69
N ILE A 56 10.69 -0.89 1.50
CA ILE A 56 10.20 0.39 0.96
C ILE A 56 8.98 0.86 1.74
N ALA A 57 8.08 -0.06 2.08
CA ALA A 57 6.94 0.20 2.94
C ALA A 57 7.06 -0.57 4.25
N LYS A 58 6.47 -0.05 5.31
CA LYS A 58 6.50 -0.68 6.63
C LYS A 58 5.12 -0.79 7.26
N LYS A 59 4.35 0.27 7.27
CA LYS A 59 3.01 0.30 7.87
C LYS A 59 1.94 0.15 6.81
N LEU A 60 0.85 -0.51 7.18
CA LEU A 60 -0.26 -0.80 6.29
C LEU A 60 -1.59 -0.52 6.97
N ASP A 61 -2.44 0.24 6.30
CA ASP A 61 -3.88 0.32 6.53
C ASP A 61 -4.57 -0.19 5.26
N PHE A 62 -5.44 -1.19 5.40
CA PHE A 62 -6.12 -1.76 4.24
C PHE A 62 -7.51 -2.27 4.61
N SER A 63 -8.30 -2.63 3.60
CA SER A 63 -9.65 -3.13 3.79
C SER A 63 -9.75 -4.63 3.57
N TYR A 64 -9.14 -5.14 2.51
CA TYR A 64 -9.19 -6.57 2.22
C TYR A 64 -7.94 -7.05 1.48
N SER A 65 -7.70 -8.36 1.54
CA SER A 65 -6.65 -9.01 0.77
C SER A 65 -7.23 -10.27 0.12
N GLY A 66 -7.45 -10.23 -1.17
CA GLY A 66 -8.01 -11.36 -1.91
C GLY A 66 -6.97 -12.47 -2.15
N PRO A 67 -6.49 -12.63 -3.41
CA PRO A 67 -5.55 -13.72 -3.75
C PRO A 67 -4.23 -13.68 -2.97
N GLU A 68 -3.84 -12.51 -2.48
CA GLU A 68 -2.57 -12.31 -1.77
C GLU A 68 -2.70 -12.48 -0.25
N GLY A 69 -3.84 -12.95 0.24
CA GLY A 69 -4.09 -13.07 1.69
C GLY A 69 -3.06 -13.89 2.45
N ALA A 70 -2.62 -15.00 1.88
CA ALA A 70 -1.59 -15.84 2.50
C ALA A 70 -0.24 -15.13 2.57
N ALA A 71 0.12 -14.36 1.55
CA ALA A 71 1.37 -13.59 1.53
C ALA A 71 1.33 -12.46 2.56
N VAL A 72 0.19 -11.80 2.71
CA VAL A 72 -0.02 -10.77 3.75
C VAL A 72 0.16 -11.39 5.14
N ALA A 73 -0.43 -12.55 5.39
CA ALA A 73 -0.31 -13.23 6.68
C ALA A 73 1.15 -13.59 6.99
N ARG A 74 1.88 -14.10 6.01
CA ARG A 74 3.30 -14.41 6.18
C ARG A 74 4.13 -13.17 6.50
N ALA A 75 3.88 -12.08 5.80
CA ALA A 75 4.60 -10.82 6.01
C ALA A 75 4.30 -10.21 7.39
N LEU A 76 3.05 -10.32 7.86
CA LEU A 76 2.68 -9.91 9.21
C LEU A 76 3.41 -10.74 10.26
N ASN A 77 3.43 -12.06 10.10
CA ASN A 77 4.06 -12.97 11.05
C ASN A 77 5.59 -12.79 11.10
N SER A 78 6.22 -12.45 9.99
CA SER A 78 7.66 -12.22 9.92
C SER A 78 8.08 -10.82 10.32
N GLY A 79 7.14 -9.93 10.61
CA GLY A 79 7.43 -8.55 10.99
C GLY A 79 7.74 -7.61 9.83
N LYS A 80 7.57 -8.06 8.59
CA LYS A 80 7.78 -7.21 7.39
C LYS A 80 6.70 -6.16 7.22
N ILE A 81 5.48 -6.46 7.67
CA ILE A 81 4.36 -5.52 7.68
C ILE A 81 4.03 -5.18 9.12
N GLU A 82 3.98 -3.90 9.43
CA GLU A 82 3.42 -3.37 10.66
C GLU A 82 1.97 -2.96 10.38
N LEU A 83 1.03 -3.77 10.83
CA LEU A 83 -0.38 -3.50 10.58
C LEU A 83 -0.84 -2.35 11.48
N SER A 84 -1.30 -1.26 10.85
CA SER A 84 -1.91 -0.16 11.58
C SER A 84 -3.37 -0.46 11.89
N ALA A 85 -4.16 -0.77 10.85
CA ALA A 85 -5.54 -1.19 11.05
C ALA A 85 -6.10 -1.86 9.80
N ILE A 86 -7.16 -2.66 10.00
CA ILE A 86 -8.00 -3.17 8.95
C ILE A 86 -9.33 -2.41 9.02
N HIS A 87 -9.77 -1.88 7.90
CA HIS A 87 -10.93 -1.01 7.82
C HIS A 87 -12.02 -1.60 6.94
N THR A 88 -13.26 -1.19 7.15
CA THR A 88 -14.28 -1.33 6.11
C THR A 88 -14.00 -0.29 5.00
N TYR A 89 -14.57 -0.49 3.82
CA TYR A 89 -14.42 0.49 2.74
C TYR A 89 -14.88 1.90 3.14
N ILE A 90 -15.99 1.97 3.86
CA ILE A 90 -16.55 3.26 4.28
C ILE A 90 -15.63 3.94 5.30
N GLU A 91 -15.14 3.19 6.27
CA GLU A 91 -14.19 3.70 7.28
C GLU A 91 -12.89 4.17 6.62
N LEU A 92 -12.34 3.36 5.72
CA LEU A 92 -11.10 3.71 5.04
C LEU A 92 -11.26 4.99 4.24
N PHE A 93 -12.36 5.13 3.51
CA PHE A 93 -12.66 6.34 2.75
C PHE A 93 -12.78 7.57 3.66
N ALA A 94 -13.50 7.44 4.78
CA ALA A 94 -13.62 8.52 5.74
C ALA A 94 -12.27 8.90 6.36
N CYS A 95 -11.43 7.92 6.67
CA CYS A 95 -10.12 8.15 7.26
C CYS A 95 -9.17 8.92 6.35
N TYR A 96 -9.32 8.81 5.03
CA TYR A 96 -8.51 9.61 4.10
C TYR A 96 -8.60 11.10 4.34
N PHE A 97 -9.72 11.56 4.87
CA PHE A 97 -9.97 13.00 5.11
C PHE A 97 -9.61 13.44 6.52
N VAL A 98 -9.39 12.52 7.45
CA VAL A 98 -9.18 12.84 8.87
C VAL A 98 -7.83 12.30 9.36
N ASP A 99 -7.74 10.98 9.56
CA ASP A 99 -6.60 10.37 10.25
C ASP A 99 -5.51 9.86 9.30
N LEU A 100 -5.90 9.45 8.09
CA LEU A 100 -5.02 8.79 7.14
C LEU A 100 -4.81 9.60 5.86
N THR A 101 -4.90 10.93 5.96
CA THR A 101 -4.67 11.79 4.79
C THR A 101 -3.29 11.50 4.19
N PRO A 102 -3.21 10.99 2.96
CA PRO A 102 -1.93 10.69 2.33
C PRO A 102 -1.26 11.98 1.84
N ARG A 103 0.06 11.98 1.87
CA ARG A 103 0.84 13.05 1.26
C ARG A 103 0.99 12.82 -0.25
N VAL A 104 1.00 11.54 -0.66
CA VAL A 104 1.15 11.15 -2.06
C VAL A 104 0.12 10.09 -2.40
N ALA A 105 -0.48 10.18 -3.58
CA ALA A 105 -1.42 9.19 -4.08
C ALA A 105 -0.98 8.65 -5.44
N PHE A 106 -1.01 7.33 -5.60
CA PHE A 106 -0.75 6.64 -6.86
C PHE A 106 -2.06 6.09 -7.38
N ILE A 107 -2.54 6.64 -8.47
CA ILE A 107 -3.82 6.27 -9.06
C ILE A 107 -3.65 5.87 -10.53
N LYS A 108 -4.54 5.01 -11.00
CA LYS A 108 -4.59 4.61 -12.38
C LYS A 108 -5.71 5.37 -13.08
N ILE A 109 -5.38 6.06 -14.15
CA ILE A 109 -6.35 6.75 -14.98
C ILE A 109 -6.57 5.89 -16.23
N TYR A 110 -7.84 5.59 -16.53
CA TYR A 110 -8.20 4.86 -17.72
C TYR A 110 -8.36 5.82 -18.89
N ASN A 111 -7.62 5.57 -19.95
CA ASN A 111 -7.83 6.21 -21.24
C ASN A 111 -8.85 5.41 -22.04
N ARG A 112 -9.81 6.08 -22.58
CA ARG A 112 -10.75 5.49 -23.51
C ARG A 112 -10.38 5.78 -24.96
#